data_7cf923e9655ae1d26edcd8e80fe3a795
#
_entry.id   7cf923e9655ae1d26edcd8e80fe3a795
#
_cell.length_a   1.000
_cell.length_b   1.000
_cell.length_c   1.000
_cell.angle_alpha   90.00
_cell.angle_beta   90.00
_cell.angle_gamma   90.00
#
_symmetry.space_group_name_H-M   'P 1'
#
loop_
_entity.id
_entity.type
_entity.pdbx_description
1 polymer ?
#
loop_
_entity_poly.entity_id
_entity_poly.type
_entity_poly.pdbx_seq_one_letter_code
_entity_poly.pdbx_strand_id
1 'polypeptide(L)'
;GGAPELWNVEKPEEIEAVLEAYAAAGANFITTNTFGGTAGRLAMHGLEDRLVELNKAGALIARKVADRHPGCFVMGDIGPSGELMDPMGTLTPETGKALFAAQISALVAGGVDAILIETMSDLGEVEAAISATQEVAPGMPIIVTMSFDTNLRTMMGVKPAMAIKHLAALGV
;
A
#
# COMPACT_ATOMS: atom_id res chain seq x y z
N GLY A 1 -19.06 2.40 -7.60
CA GLY A 1 -18.26 1.21 -7.31
C GLY A 1 -18.14 1.05 -5.82
N GLY A 2 -17.99 -0.17 -5.34
CA GLY A 2 -17.75 -0.45 -3.92
C GLY A 2 -16.26 -0.38 -3.60
N ALA A 3 -15.89 -0.63 -2.34
CA ALA A 3 -14.50 -0.79 -1.90
C ALA A 3 -14.03 -2.21 -2.27
N PRO A 4 -13.02 -2.36 -3.12
CA PRO A 4 -12.46 -3.69 -3.45
C PRO A 4 -11.97 -4.45 -2.22
N GLU A 5 -11.48 -3.74 -1.22
CA GLU A 5 -10.96 -4.27 0.05
C GLU A 5 -12.02 -5.07 0.82
N LEU A 6 -13.30 -4.73 0.64
CA LEU A 6 -14.41 -5.45 1.27
C LEU A 6 -14.49 -6.92 0.83
N TRP A 7 -14.02 -7.23 -0.40
CA TRP A 7 -14.00 -8.60 -0.91
C TRP A 7 -12.99 -9.48 -0.17
N ASN A 8 -12.01 -8.92 0.52
CA ASN A 8 -11.12 -9.70 1.38
C ASN A 8 -11.88 -10.48 2.48
N VAL A 9 -13.10 -10.01 2.82
CA VAL A 9 -13.95 -10.64 3.83
C VAL A 9 -15.22 -11.26 3.22
N GLU A 10 -15.84 -10.57 2.26
CA GLU A 10 -17.12 -11.03 1.69
C GLU A 10 -16.95 -12.07 0.57
N LYS A 11 -15.81 -12.04 -0.14
CA LYS A 11 -15.51 -12.92 -1.28
C LYS A 11 -14.04 -13.33 -1.31
N PRO A 12 -13.50 -13.85 -0.20
CA PRO A 12 -12.07 -14.17 -0.09
C PRO A 12 -11.60 -15.18 -1.14
N GLU A 13 -12.47 -16.09 -1.56
CA GLU A 13 -12.18 -17.08 -2.59
C GLU A 13 -11.93 -16.45 -3.97
N GLU A 14 -12.59 -15.35 -4.29
CA GLU A 14 -12.37 -14.63 -5.56
C GLU A 14 -11.00 -13.95 -5.56
N ILE A 15 -10.62 -13.32 -4.45
CA ILE A 15 -9.31 -12.71 -4.29
C ILE A 15 -8.22 -13.79 -4.32
N GLU A 16 -8.41 -14.90 -3.60
CA GLU A 16 -7.49 -16.04 -3.60
C GLU A 16 -7.30 -16.60 -5.02
N ALA A 17 -8.37 -16.77 -5.79
CA ALA A 17 -8.30 -17.29 -7.15
C ALA A 17 -7.49 -16.38 -8.09
N VAL A 18 -7.62 -15.05 -7.96
CA VAL A 18 -6.82 -14.10 -8.73
C VAL A 18 -5.34 -14.22 -8.37
N LEU A 19 -5.01 -14.21 -7.09
CA LEU A 19 -3.61 -14.31 -6.63
C LEU A 19 -2.98 -15.66 -7.01
N GLU A 20 -3.75 -16.75 -6.91
CA GLU A 20 -3.32 -18.09 -7.35
C GLU A 20 -2.97 -18.12 -8.83
N ALA A 21 -3.77 -17.47 -9.68
CA ALA A 21 -3.49 -17.40 -11.12
C ALA A 21 -2.17 -16.69 -11.42
N TYR A 22 -1.84 -15.61 -10.70
CA TYR A 22 -0.56 -14.91 -10.83
C TYR A 22 0.62 -15.77 -10.32
N ALA A 23 0.47 -16.37 -9.15
CA ALA A 23 1.52 -17.22 -8.58
C ALA A 23 1.80 -18.44 -9.46
N ALA A 24 0.74 -19.11 -9.95
CA ALA A 24 0.85 -20.24 -10.87
C ALA A 24 1.47 -19.87 -12.22
N ALA A 25 1.32 -18.62 -12.67
CA ALA A 25 1.99 -18.08 -13.86
C ALA A 25 3.48 -17.79 -13.64
N GLY A 26 4.00 -17.96 -12.42
CA GLY A 26 5.41 -17.77 -12.06
C GLY A 26 5.75 -16.39 -11.50
N ALA A 27 4.78 -15.64 -10.99
CA ALA A 27 5.05 -14.39 -10.30
C ALA A 27 5.87 -14.65 -9.02
N ASN A 28 6.97 -13.89 -8.85
CA ASN A 28 7.77 -13.93 -7.62
C ASN A 28 7.18 -13.04 -6.51
N PHE A 29 6.30 -12.11 -6.88
CA PHE A 29 5.58 -11.24 -5.96
C PHE A 29 4.10 -11.23 -6.28
N ILE A 30 3.28 -11.30 -5.26
CA ILE A 30 1.84 -11.04 -5.34
C ILE A 30 1.49 -9.92 -4.36
N THR A 31 0.59 -9.02 -4.77
CA THR A 31 0.17 -7.88 -3.95
C THR A 31 -1.12 -8.19 -3.22
N THR A 32 -1.27 -7.65 -2.03
CA THR A 32 -2.53 -7.74 -1.27
C THR A 32 -3.61 -6.88 -1.94
N ASN A 33 -4.87 -7.23 -1.79
CA ASN A 33 -6.00 -6.42 -2.26
C ASN A 33 -6.33 -5.32 -1.23
N THR A 34 -5.41 -4.34 -1.05
CA THR A 34 -5.47 -3.33 0.01
C THR A 34 -5.07 -1.92 -0.43
N PHE A 35 -5.08 -1.64 -1.73
CA PHE A 35 -4.72 -0.35 -2.31
C PHE A 35 -5.43 0.84 -1.65
N GLY A 36 -6.75 0.75 -1.47
CA GLY A 36 -7.58 1.77 -0.81
C GLY A 36 -7.80 1.49 0.68
N GLY A 37 -6.89 0.78 1.34
CA GLY A 37 -7.06 0.30 2.72
C GLY A 37 -6.78 1.32 3.82
N THR A 38 -6.47 2.59 3.52
CA THR A 38 -6.34 3.65 4.53
C THR A 38 -7.70 4.05 5.11
N ALA A 39 -7.71 4.59 6.32
CA ALA A 39 -8.94 5.05 6.96
C ALA A 39 -9.71 6.08 6.11
N GLY A 40 -8.99 7.05 5.51
CA GLY A 40 -9.60 8.08 4.66
C GLY A 40 -10.27 7.48 3.41
N ARG A 41 -9.62 6.52 2.76
CA ARG A 41 -10.20 5.83 1.60
C ARG A 41 -11.40 4.96 1.98
N LEU A 42 -11.29 4.22 3.05
CA LEU A 42 -12.38 3.37 3.55
C LEU A 42 -13.60 4.18 4.03
N ALA A 43 -13.37 5.38 4.60
CA ALA A 43 -14.43 6.29 5.01
C ALA A 43 -15.35 6.74 3.86
N MET A 44 -14.82 6.78 2.62
CA MET A 44 -15.65 7.06 1.44
C MET A 44 -16.75 6.01 1.22
N HIS A 45 -16.65 4.88 1.90
CA HIS A 45 -17.59 3.74 1.83
C HIS A 45 -18.20 3.39 3.18
N GLY A 46 -17.93 4.18 4.26
CA GLY A 46 -18.38 3.89 5.62
C GLY A 46 -17.73 2.64 6.23
N LEU A 47 -16.48 2.37 5.87
CA LEU A 47 -15.73 1.18 6.26
C LEU A 47 -14.47 1.50 7.10
N GLU A 48 -14.31 2.73 7.56
CA GLU A 48 -13.11 3.19 8.29
C GLU A 48 -12.85 2.38 9.57
N ASP A 49 -13.89 1.98 10.28
CA ASP A 49 -13.81 1.16 11.49
C ASP A 49 -13.36 -0.28 11.21
N ARG A 50 -13.37 -0.72 9.94
CA ARG A 50 -12.96 -2.05 9.50
C ARG A 50 -11.55 -2.10 8.92
N LEU A 51 -10.77 -1.02 9.04
CA LEU A 51 -9.42 -0.92 8.48
C LEU A 51 -8.55 -2.14 8.82
N VAL A 52 -8.45 -2.47 10.11
CA VAL A 52 -7.60 -3.58 10.56
C VAL A 52 -8.09 -4.92 10.00
N GLU A 53 -9.39 -5.16 10.04
CA GLU A 53 -9.99 -6.38 9.52
C GLU A 53 -9.71 -6.57 8.04
N LEU A 54 -10.00 -5.54 7.22
CA LEU A 54 -9.93 -5.63 5.76
C LEU A 54 -8.48 -5.77 5.26
N ASN A 55 -7.54 -4.98 5.81
CA ASN A 55 -6.14 -5.05 5.43
C ASN A 55 -5.49 -6.37 5.87
N LYS A 56 -5.73 -6.80 7.11
CA LYS A 56 -5.20 -8.07 7.61
C LYS A 56 -5.76 -9.27 6.82
N ALA A 57 -7.05 -9.26 6.49
CA ALA A 57 -7.66 -10.32 5.69
C ALA A 57 -7.02 -10.41 4.30
N GLY A 58 -6.80 -9.28 3.61
CA GLY A 58 -6.10 -9.24 2.32
C GLY A 58 -4.70 -9.82 2.40
N ALA A 59 -3.94 -9.46 3.44
CA ALA A 59 -2.60 -10.00 3.66
C ALA A 59 -2.61 -11.51 3.95
N LEU A 60 -3.54 -12.01 4.75
CA LEU A 60 -3.68 -13.44 5.06
C LEU A 60 -4.03 -14.26 3.81
N ILE A 61 -4.89 -13.76 2.92
CA ILE A 61 -5.21 -14.44 1.66
C ILE A 61 -3.95 -14.54 0.80
N ALA A 62 -3.22 -13.45 0.62
CA ALA A 62 -2.00 -13.44 -0.16
C ALA A 62 -0.93 -14.36 0.45
N ARG A 63 -0.75 -14.34 1.77
CA ARG A 63 0.17 -15.25 2.47
C ARG A 63 -0.17 -16.72 2.23
N LYS A 64 -1.45 -17.08 2.34
CA LYS A 64 -1.95 -18.44 2.08
C LYS A 64 -1.61 -18.91 0.65
N VAL A 65 -1.70 -18.01 -0.34
CA VAL A 65 -1.30 -18.32 -1.73
C VAL A 65 0.20 -18.47 -1.83
N ALA A 66 0.98 -17.50 -1.36
CA ALA A 66 2.44 -17.51 -1.47
C ALA A 66 3.06 -18.75 -0.79
N ASP A 67 2.52 -19.21 0.32
CA ASP A 67 3.00 -20.41 1.03
C ASP A 67 2.88 -21.70 0.20
N ARG A 68 2.02 -21.73 -0.82
CA ARG A 68 1.89 -22.85 -1.77
C ARG A 68 2.87 -22.77 -2.95
N HIS A 69 3.49 -21.61 -3.16
CA HIS A 69 4.36 -21.33 -4.31
C HIS A 69 5.78 -20.95 -3.83
N PRO A 70 6.73 -21.89 -3.73
CA PRO A 70 8.10 -21.61 -3.30
C PRO A 70 8.75 -20.49 -4.13
N GLY A 71 9.29 -19.48 -3.47
CA GLY A 71 9.89 -18.31 -4.11
C GLY A 71 8.89 -17.21 -4.48
N CYS A 72 7.64 -17.32 -4.09
CA CYS A 72 6.65 -16.27 -4.16
C CYS A 72 6.57 -15.51 -2.82
N PHE A 73 6.60 -14.18 -2.88
CA PHE A 73 6.58 -13.28 -1.74
C PHE A 73 5.33 -12.39 -1.77
N VAL A 74 4.91 -11.90 -0.61
CA VAL A 74 3.74 -11.04 -0.45
C VAL A 74 4.16 -9.59 -0.27
N MET A 75 3.68 -8.71 -1.13
CA MET A 75 3.80 -7.27 -0.95
C MET A 75 2.51 -6.70 -0.39
N GLY A 76 2.60 -6.06 0.77
CA GLY A 76 1.51 -5.29 1.36
C GLY A 76 1.30 -4.00 0.57
N ASP A 77 0.20 -3.93 -0.14
CA ASP A 77 -0.10 -2.85 -1.08
C ASP A 77 -0.74 -1.64 -0.39
N ILE A 78 -0.18 -0.46 -0.64
CA ILE A 78 -0.59 0.83 -0.08
C ILE A 78 -0.67 1.85 -1.21
N GLY A 79 -1.87 2.30 -1.53
CA GLY A 79 -2.10 3.41 -2.45
C GLY A 79 -2.13 4.77 -1.75
N PRO A 80 -2.34 5.86 -2.51
CA PRO A 80 -2.52 7.21 -1.97
C PRO A 80 -3.67 7.28 -0.96
N SER A 81 -3.51 8.09 0.08
CA SER A 81 -4.52 8.28 1.14
C SER A 81 -5.86 8.81 0.63
N GLY A 82 -5.83 9.51 -0.50
CA GLY A 82 -6.97 10.25 -1.03
C GLY A 82 -7.09 11.67 -0.48
N GLU A 83 -6.18 12.07 0.39
CA GLU A 83 -6.08 13.42 0.96
C GLU A 83 -4.88 14.18 0.37
N LEU A 84 -4.90 15.50 0.48
CA LEU A 84 -3.79 16.34 0.06
C LEU A 84 -2.96 16.77 1.28
N MET A 85 -1.64 16.79 1.08
CA MET A 85 -0.70 17.31 2.08
C MET A 85 -0.84 18.82 2.26
N ASP A 86 -0.60 19.30 3.48
CA ASP A 86 -0.49 20.74 3.77
C ASP A 86 0.59 21.39 2.87
N PRO A 87 0.40 22.61 2.32
CA PRO A 87 -0.71 23.54 2.57
C PRO A 87 -1.91 23.39 1.60
N MET A 88 -1.90 22.42 0.69
CA MET A 88 -2.98 22.23 -0.28
C MET A 88 -4.16 21.44 0.28
N GLY A 89 -3.93 20.69 1.32
CA GLY A 89 -4.93 19.95 2.07
C GLY A 89 -4.69 20.05 3.56
N THR A 90 -5.20 19.08 4.29
CA THR A 90 -5.15 19.05 5.77
C THR A 90 -4.21 17.98 6.32
N LEU A 91 -3.63 17.14 5.46
CA LEU A 91 -2.76 16.06 5.90
C LEU A 91 -1.36 16.61 6.24
N THR A 92 -0.98 16.56 7.50
CA THR A 92 0.38 16.90 7.94
C THR A 92 1.30 15.68 7.86
N PRO A 93 2.64 15.85 7.89
CA PRO A 93 3.56 14.71 7.97
C PRO A 93 3.23 13.75 9.12
N GLU A 94 2.86 14.28 10.29
CA GLU A 94 2.55 13.50 11.48
C GLU A 94 1.23 12.71 11.31
N THR A 95 0.17 13.38 10.83
CA THR A 95 -1.13 12.74 10.63
C THR A 95 -1.07 11.75 9.46
N GLY A 96 -0.34 12.06 8.39
CA GLY A 96 -0.08 11.14 7.29
C GLY A 96 0.66 9.89 7.74
N LYS A 97 1.72 10.05 8.54
CA LYS A 97 2.45 8.94 9.12
C LYS A 97 1.55 8.05 9.99
N ALA A 98 0.73 8.63 10.86
CA ALA A 98 -0.19 7.88 11.70
C ALA A 98 -1.25 7.11 10.88
N LEU A 99 -1.76 7.73 9.80
CA LEU A 99 -2.70 7.13 8.88
C LEU A 99 -2.11 5.87 8.21
N PHE A 100 -0.90 5.97 7.66
CA PHE A 100 -0.24 4.83 7.03
C PHE A 100 0.21 3.78 8.04
N ALA A 101 0.65 4.18 9.25
CA ALA A 101 1.04 3.25 10.30
C ALA A 101 -0.09 2.30 10.70
N ALA A 102 -1.33 2.76 10.73
CA ALA A 102 -2.49 1.92 11.02
C ALA A 102 -2.68 0.83 9.96
N GLN A 103 -2.60 1.18 8.68
CA GLN A 103 -2.69 0.21 7.58
C GLN A 103 -1.52 -0.77 7.58
N ILE A 104 -0.28 -0.27 7.68
CA ILE A 104 0.94 -1.06 7.70
C ILE A 104 0.92 -2.07 8.85
N SER A 105 0.50 -1.67 10.05
CA SER A 105 0.38 -2.57 11.19
C SER A 105 -0.53 -3.76 10.90
N ALA A 106 -1.65 -3.53 10.23
CA ALA A 106 -2.59 -4.60 9.85
C ALA A 106 -1.99 -5.52 8.80
N LEU A 107 -1.27 -4.99 7.80
CA LEU A 107 -0.58 -5.75 6.74
C LEU A 107 0.52 -6.62 7.34
N VAL A 108 1.37 -6.06 8.20
CA VAL A 108 2.45 -6.79 8.89
C VAL A 108 1.87 -7.90 9.76
N ALA A 109 0.77 -7.65 10.49
CA ALA A 109 0.07 -8.66 11.27
C ALA A 109 -0.55 -9.78 10.41
N GLY A 110 -0.72 -9.56 9.11
CA GLY A 110 -1.15 -10.54 8.12
C GLY A 110 -0.01 -11.30 7.44
N GLY A 111 1.26 -10.95 7.71
CA GLY A 111 2.43 -11.70 7.28
C GLY A 111 2.96 -11.32 5.90
N VAL A 112 2.96 -10.02 5.55
CA VAL A 112 3.61 -9.54 4.31
C VAL A 112 5.13 -9.58 4.41
N ASP A 113 5.83 -9.77 3.28
CA ASP A 113 7.29 -9.84 3.20
C ASP A 113 7.91 -8.49 2.85
N ALA A 114 7.15 -7.57 2.25
CA ALA A 114 7.56 -6.23 1.88
C ALA A 114 6.35 -5.28 1.88
N ILE A 115 6.60 -3.98 1.93
CA ILE A 115 5.56 -2.95 1.71
C ILE A 115 5.75 -2.34 0.33
N LEU A 116 4.69 -2.31 -0.45
CA LEU A 116 4.60 -1.62 -1.74
C LEU A 116 3.80 -0.33 -1.54
N ILE A 117 4.47 0.80 -1.65
CA ILE A 117 3.86 2.14 -1.66
C ILE A 117 3.71 2.53 -3.13
N GLU A 118 2.49 2.45 -3.67
CA GLU A 118 2.32 2.57 -5.11
C GLU A 118 1.46 3.75 -5.56
N THR A 119 1.66 4.12 -6.84
CA THR A 119 0.82 5.11 -7.55
C THR A 119 0.85 6.50 -6.92
N MET A 120 1.88 6.80 -6.15
CA MET A 120 2.02 8.06 -5.42
C MET A 120 2.30 9.24 -6.35
N SER A 121 1.80 10.43 -5.97
CA SER A 121 1.98 11.69 -6.71
C SER A 121 2.67 12.76 -5.89
N ASP A 122 2.67 12.64 -4.57
CA ASP A 122 3.23 13.60 -3.62
C ASP A 122 4.39 12.98 -2.85
N LEU A 123 5.53 13.68 -2.80
CA LEU A 123 6.71 13.21 -2.07
C LEU A 123 6.52 13.24 -0.56
N GLY A 124 5.78 14.23 -0.04
CA GLY A 124 5.48 14.30 1.40
C GLY A 124 4.62 13.13 1.86
N GLU A 125 3.67 12.70 1.03
CA GLU A 125 2.85 11.53 1.31
C GLU A 125 3.69 10.24 1.28
N VAL A 126 4.60 10.11 0.31
CA VAL A 126 5.56 8.99 0.24
C VAL A 126 6.47 8.96 1.45
N GLU A 127 7.03 10.11 1.87
CA GLU A 127 7.86 10.20 3.09
C GLU A 127 7.10 9.74 4.33
N ALA A 128 5.83 10.14 4.47
CA ALA A 128 4.98 9.74 5.59
C ALA A 128 4.80 8.21 5.61
N ALA A 129 4.54 7.58 4.45
CA ALA A 129 4.37 6.15 4.33
C ALA A 129 5.68 5.37 4.59
N ILE A 130 6.83 5.86 4.09
CA ILE A 130 8.14 5.28 4.36
C ILE A 130 8.46 5.37 5.87
N SER A 131 8.29 6.55 6.46
CA SER A 131 8.52 6.77 7.90
C SER A 131 7.63 5.88 8.77
N ALA A 132 6.38 5.71 8.39
CA ALA A 132 5.46 4.79 9.06
C ALA A 132 5.94 3.34 8.97
N THR A 133 6.41 2.90 7.79
CA THR A 133 6.93 1.54 7.62
C THR A 133 8.17 1.30 8.47
N GLN A 134 9.12 2.24 8.47
CA GLN A 134 10.35 2.14 9.27
C GLN A 134 10.08 2.10 10.77
N GLU A 135 9.03 2.77 11.24
CA GLU A 135 8.62 2.74 12.65
C GLU A 135 7.89 1.45 13.04
N VAL A 136 6.90 1.04 12.23
CA VAL A 136 6.05 -0.12 12.53
C VAL A 136 6.79 -1.45 12.31
N ALA A 137 7.62 -1.53 11.28
CA ALA A 137 8.32 -2.75 10.87
C ALA A 137 9.78 -2.43 10.49
N PRO A 138 10.67 -2.15 11.46
CA PRO A 138 12.07 -1.85 11.19
C PRO A 138 12.75 -2.96 10.36
N GLY A 139 13.36 -2.58 9.24
CA GLY A 139 14.03 -3.52 8.33
C GLY A 139 13.12 -4.18 7.30
N MET A 140 11.83 -3.88 7.29
CA MET A 140 10.91 -4.33 6.24
C MET A 140 11.35 -3.73 4.88
N PRO A 141 11.50 -4.55 3.83
CA PRO A 141 11.75 -4.03 2.49
C PRO A 141 10.62 -3.11 2.02
N ILE A 142 11.00 -1.99 1.39
CA ILE A 142 10.05 -1.00 0.86
C ILE A 142 10.29 -0.86 -0.64
N ILE A 143 9.22 -0.91 -1.40
CA ILE A 143 9.19 -0.65 -2.84
C ILE A 143 8.28 0.55 -3.04
N VAL A 144 8.74 1.54 -3.82
CA VAL A 144 7.95 2.74 -4.12
C VAL A 144 7.74 2.87 -5.61
N THR A 145 6.53 3.16 -6.03
CA THR A 145 6.21 3.60 -7.39
C THR A 145 5.50 4.93 -7.36
N MET A 146 5.78 5.77 -8.37
CA MET A 146 5.14 7.08 -8.52
C MET A 146 4.51 7.23 -9.89
N SER A 147 3.40 7.95 -9.94
CA SER A 147 2.65 8.22 -11.16
C SER A 147 3.09 9.54 -11.79
N PHE A 148 3.43 9.50 -13.10
CA PHE A 148 3.81 10.66 -13.89
C PHE A 148 2.87 10.79 -15.08
N ASP A 149 2.49 12.02 -15.39
CA ASP A 149 1.65 12.34 -16.55
C ASP A 149 2.46 12.39 -17.87
N THR A 150 1.80 12.75 -18.95
CA THR A 150 2.42 12.89 -20.28
C THR A 150 3.49 13.99 -20.35
N ASN A 151 3.53 14.91 -19.38
CA ASN A 151 4.55 15.96 -19.27
C ASN A 151 5.73 15.51 -18.38
N LEU A 152 5.80 14.21 -18.02
CA LEU A 152 6.81 13.62 -17.15
C LEU A 152 6.89 14.34 -15.78
N ARG A 153 5.72 14.61 -15.20
CA ARG A 153 5.60 15.20 -13.86
C ARG A 153 4.51 14.45 -13.10
N THR A 154 4.67 14.36 -11.78
CA THR A 154 3.55 13.98 -10.92
C THR A 154 2.49 15.09 -10.92
N MET A 155 1.31 14.82 -10.40
CA MET A 155 0.26 15.84 -10.19
C MET A 155 0.80 17.04 -9.37
N MET A 156 1.78 16.81 -8.50
CA MET A 156 2.45 17.83 -7.69
C MET A 156 3.66 18.47 -8.39
N GLY A 157 3.86 18.21 -9.69
CA GLY A 157 4.92 18.82 -10.49
C GLY A 157 6.32 18.19 -10.35
N VAL A 158 6.47 17.13 -9.60
CA VAL A 158 7.75 16.44 -9.37
C VAL A 158 8.18 15.71 -10.65
N LYS A 159 9.45 15.87 -11.04
CA LYS A 159 10.05 15.13 -12.16
C LYS A 159 10.60 13.78 -11.71
N PRO A 160 10.65 12.74 -12.60
CA PRO A 160 11.17 11.42 -12.25
C PRO A 160 12.56 11.42 -11.62
N ALA A 161 13.49 12.19 -12.20
CA ALA A 161 14.86 12.30 -11.67
C ALA A 161 14.91 12.91 -10.25
N MET A 162 14.00 13.83 -9.92
CA MET A 162 13.89 14.40 -8.58
C MET A 162 13.32 13.36 -7.61
N ALA A 163 12.28 12.64 -8.04
CA ALA A 163 11.67 11.58 -7.25
C ALA A 163 12.69 10.50 -6.87
N ILE A 164 13.40 9.94 -7.86
CA ILE A 164 14.43 8.91 -7.62
C ILE A 164 15.53 9.40 -6.67
N LYS A 165 16.02 10.63 -6.87
CA LYS A 165 17.05 11.21 -5.98
C LYS A 165 16.54 11.35 -4.54
N HIS A 166 15.30 11.75 -4.39
CA HIS A 166 14.66 11.91 -3.10
C HIS A 166 14.46 10.57 -2.39
N LEU A 167 13.89 9.58 -3.10
CA LEU A 167 13.66 8.24 -2.57
C LEU A 167 14.97 7.54 -2.17
N ALA A 168 16.02 7.65 -3.00
CA ALA A 168 17.34 7.11 -2.68
C ALA A 168 17.92 7.72 -1.40
N ALA A 169 17.67 9.01 -1.11
CA ALA A 169 18.09 9.64 0.13
C ALA A 169 17.33 9.13 1.36
N LEU A 170 16.14 8.56 1.17
CA LEU A 170 15.34 7.92 2.23
C LEU A 170 15.67 6.43 2.42
N GLY A 171 16.55 5.88 1.60
CA GLY A 171 17.01 4.49 1.71
C GLY A 171 16.11 3.46 1.03
N VAL A 172 15.34 3.89 0.01
CA VAL A 172 14.47 3.03 -0.81
C VAL A 172 14.84 3.13 -2.28
#